data_f615dc2864409083e73be7517f236e68
#
_entry.id   f615dc2864409083e73be7517f236e68
#
_cell.length_a   1.000
_cell.length_b   1.000
_cell.length_c   1.000
_cell.angle_alpha   90.00
_cell.angle_beta   90.00
_cell.angle_gamma   90.00
#
_symmetry.space_group_name_H-M   'P 1'
#
loop_
_entity.id
_entity.type
_entity.pdbx_description
1 polymer ?
#
loop_
_entity_poly.entity_id
_entity_poly.type
_entity_poly.pdbx_seq_one_letter_code
_entity_poly.pdbx_strand_id
1 'polypeptide(L)'
;MNYTSTRGTVAVNETYALLHGLAEDGGLYVPSLFPTNCLTYNDVKDKNYQEVAAVVLAKLFPCFSEAHLNEMINSAYSDANFSTRDIAPMHSLLEKVSVLELFHGRTQAFKDMALSLFPYLLVAAKEAEGEKKEVLILTATSGDTGKAALEGFKDVPGTHIQVFYPTDGVSLMQAEQMQKQEGENVNVTAIHGNFDDAQQFLKRLFVDKATAEEVAAKGVMFSSANSINIGRLAPQVVYYVNAYAELVAQGAIHEDEAFNVVVPTGNFGNILAAYYAKKMGIPIGKLVCASNQNNVLTDFFENGTYDMNRPFYTTISPSMDILESSNFERFLYYISGEDSERTAGWMKDLKSTGKLTVNEEEFKRVKANFAGAYVSDEETKAIIQQVYNSYGYVMDPHTAVAMGAYMKELEKHPEDGARHTVIASTAHPFKFPTPICEALDIKVGETPYESLDNISAVTGVAFPKQLEALQSKPLRFTKAIDKENMKQEILDFVNTFSK
;
A
#
# COMPACT_ATOMS: atom_id res chain seq x y z
N MET A 1 -23.61 4.17 4.01
CA MET A 1 -23.06 2.96 4.69
C MET A 1 -22.47 3.39 6.03
N ASN A 2 -22.44 2.55 7.04
CA ASN A 2 -21.72 2.86 8.27
C ASN A 2 -20.40 2.09 8.32
N TYR A 3 -19.45 2.65 9.07
CA TYR A 3 -18.18 2.02 9.40
C TYR A 3 -18.08 1.83 10.92
N THR A 4 -17.37 0.81 11.35
CA THR A 4 -17.12 0.54 12.77
C THR A 4 -15.63 0.32 13.00
N SER A 5 -15.19 0.40 14.26
CA SER A 5 -13.82 0.03 14.64
C SER A 5 -13.65 -1.49 14.66
N THR A 6 -12.48 -1.96 14.29
CA THR A 6 -12.08 -3.37 14.50
C THR A 6 -12.03 -3.76 15.98
N ARG A 7 -12.01 -2.79 16.90
CA ARG A 7 -11.91 -3.01 18.36
C ARG A 7 -13.14 -2.56 19.15
N GLY A 8 -14.15 -1.98 18.46
CA GLY A 8 -15.34 -1.42 19.11
C GLY A 8 -16.55 -1.48 18.20
N THR A 9 -17.71 -1.14 18.76
CA THR A 9 -19.01 -1.24 18.08
C THR A 9 -19.63 0.10 17.71
N VAL A 10 -18.95 1.22 18.00
CA VAL A 10 -19.45 2.56 17.67
C VAL A 10 -19.42 2.74 16.16
N ALA A 11 -20.59 2.96 15.58
CA ALA A 11 -20.74 3.19 14.14
C ALA A 11 -20.56 4.67 13.81
N VAL A 12 -19.83 4.96 12.74
CA VAL A 12 -19.64 6.28 12.15
C VAL A 12 -20.03 6.24 10.66
N ASN A 13 -20.25 7.39 10.04
CA ASN A 13 -20.46 7.44 8.59
C ASN A 13 -19.13 7.30 7.83
N GLU A 14 -19.19 7.11 6.52
CA GLU A 14 -18.01 6.91 5.65
C GLU A 14 -17.08 8.13 5.67
N THR A 15 -17.67 9.33 5.64
CA THR A 15 -16.93 10.60 5.59
C THR A 15 -16.13 10.83 6.87
N TYR A 16 -16.70 10.50 8.02
CA TYR A 16 -15.99 10.53 9.30
C TYR A 16 -14.80 9.54 9.30
N ALA A 17 -15.04 8.30 8.84
CA ALA A 17 -13.98 7.27 8.79
C ALA A 17 -12.83 7.67 7.84
N LEU A 18 -13.14 8.28 6.69
CA LEU A 18 -12.15 8.82 5.75
C LEU A 18 -11.33 9.96 6.36
N LEU A 19 -12.01 10.90 7.01
CA LEU A 19 -11.38 12.11 7.54
C LEU A 19 -10.46 11.82 8.73
N HIS A 20 -10.89 10.94 9.65
CA HIS A 20 -10.13 10.63 10.87
C HIS A 20 -9.11 9.50 10.68
N GLY A 21 -9.39 8.53 9.80
CA GLY A 21 -8.48 7.43 9.44
C GLY A 21 -8.27 6.36 10.51
N LEU A 22 -8.31 6.74 11.81
CA LEU A 22 -8.15 5.86 12.95
C LEU A 22 -9.31 6.07 13.93
N ALA A 23 -9.84 5.00 14.50
CA ALA A 23 -10.89 5.09 15.51
C ALA A 23 -10.34 5.56 16.87
N GLU A 24 -11.21 6.15 17.71
CA GLU A 24 -10.81 6.68 19.04
C GLU A 24 -10.26 5.61 19.99
N ASP A 25 -10.68 4.35 19.82
CA ASP A 25 -10.16 3.19 20.54
C ASP A 25 -8.83 2.65 20.00
N GLY A 26 -8.30 3.30 18.95
CA GLY A 26 -7.08 2.90 18.26
C GLY A 26 -7.26 1.76 17.26
N GLY A 27 -8.48 1.29 17.04
CA GLY A 27 -8.82 0.31 16.01
C GLY A 27 -8.94 0.92 14.61
N LEU A 28 -9.08 0.07 13.62
CA LEU A 28 -9.17 0.46 12.21
C LEU A 28 -10.62 0.45 11.73
N TYR A 29 -11.00 1.43 10.91
CA TYR A 29 -12.36 1.45 10.35
C TYR A 29 -12.55 0.35 9.30
N VAL A 30 -13.67 -0.37 9.41
CA VAL A 30 -14.18 -1.37 8.47
C VAL A 30 -15.66 -1.10 8.20
N PRO A 31 -16.22 -1.44 7.01
CA PRO A 31 -17.66 -1.38 6.79
C PRO A 31 -18.41 -2.18 7.85
N SER A 32 -19.39 -1.58 8.54
CA SER A 32 -20.22 -2.28 9.54
C SER A 32 -21.05 -3.42 8.92
N LEU A 33 -21.37 -3.30 7.64
CA LEU A 33 -21.93 -4.35 6.80
C LEU A 33 -21.13 -4.37 5.50
N PHE A 34 -20.26 -5.37 5.37
CA PHE A 34 -19.42 -5.48 4.18
C PHE A 34 -20.27 -5.83 2.94
N PRO A 35 -20.09 -5.18 1.78
CA PRO A 35 -20.84 -5.47 0.55
C PRO A 35 -20.37 -6.80 -0.08
N THR A 36 -20.87 -7.92 0.45
CA THR A 36 -20.51 -9.27 0.02
C THR A 36 -21.26 -9.68 -1.24
N ASN A 37 -20.58 -10.36 -2.19
CA ASN A 37 -21.16 -10.89 -3.43
C ASN A 37 -21.99 -9.84 -4.20
N CYS A 38 -21.50 -8.62 -4.27
CA CYS A 38 -22.19 -7.48 -4.88
C CYS A 38 -21.65 -7.11 -6.28
N LEU A 39 -20.65 -7.85 -6.78
CA LEU A 39 -20.03 -7.67 -8.08
C LEU A 39 -20.05 -8.98 -8.89
N THR A 40 -20.33 -8.85 -10.18
CA THR A 40 -20.25 -9.89 -11.19
C THR A 40 -19.44 -9.41 -12.38
N TYR A 41 -19.09 -10.28 -13.33
CA TYR A 41 -18.44 -9.88 -14.57
C TYR A 41 -19.24 -8.83 -15.36
N ASN A 42 -20.57 -8.96 -15.40
CA ASN A 42 -21.43 -8.02 -16.11
C ASN A 42 -21.38 -6.58 -15.56
N ASP A 43 -21.02 -6.40 -14.30
CA ASP A 43 -20.86 -5.06 -13.70
C ASP A 43 -19.59 -4.34 -14.20
N VAL A 44 -18.59 -5.10 -14.69
CA VAL A 44 -17.27 -4.59 -15.05
C VAL A 44 -16.86 -4.87 -16.51
N LYS A 45 -17.65 -5.66 -17.22
CA LYS A 45 -17.44 -5.99 -18.62
C LYS A 45 -17.38 -4.74 -19.48
N ASP A 46 -16.45 -4.70 -20.45
CA ASP A 46 -16.27 -3.63 -21.44
C ASP A 46 -16.05 -2.23 -20.81
N LYS A 47 -15.62 -2.16 -19.55
CA LYS A 47 -15.33 -0.93 -18.82
C LYS A 47 -13.83 -0.65 -18.78
N ASN A 48 -13.48 0.63 -18.88
CA ASN A 48 -12.12 1.09 -18.58
C ASN A 48 -11.87 1.16 -17.06
N TYR A 49 -10.62 1.42 -16.66
CA TYR A 49 -10.21 1.44 -15.26
C TYR A 49 -11.03 2.43 -14.42
N GLN A 50 -11.32 3.65 -14.94
CA GLN A 50 -12.09 4.67 -14.23
C GLN A 50 -13.55 4.23 -14.02
N GLU A 51 -14.15 3.59 -15.00
CA GLU A 51 -15.51 3.06 -14.90
C GLU A 51 -15.59 1.88 -13.93
N VAL A 52 -14.59 1.00 -13.90
CA VAL A 52 -14.47 -0.08 -12.88
C VAL A 52 -14.30 0.55 -11.50
N ALA A 53 -13.48 1.60 -11.37
CA ALA A 53 -13.29 2.31 -10.11
C ALA A 53 -14.62 2.91 -9.59
N ALA A 54 -15.43 3.49 -10.46
CA ALA A 54 -16.75 4.02 -10.10
C ALA A 54 -17.68 2.93 -9.56
N VAL A 55 -17.73 1.77 -10.23
CA VAL A 55 -18.55 0.63 -9.79
C VAL A 55 -18.12 0.13 -8.40
N VAL A 56 -16.84 -0.08 -8.19
CA VAL A 56 -16.30 -0.61 -6.93
C VAL A 56 -16.47 0.39 -5.78
N LEU A 57 -16.07 1.64 -6.01
CA LEU A 57 -16.04 2.65 -4.95
C LEU A 57 -17.44 3.13 -4.55
N ALA A 58 -18.43 3.11 -5.45
CA ALA A 58 -19.83 3.34 -5.11
C ALA A 58 -20.39 2.31 -4.12
N LYS A 59 -19.85 1.07 -4.09
CA LYS A 59 -20.22 0.06 -3.09
C LYS A 59 -19.59 0.29 -1.72
N LEU A 60 -18.41 0.91 -1.68
CA LEU A 60 -17.66 1.17 -0.44
C LEU A 60 -17.94 2.56 0.13
N PHE A 61 -18.24 3.54 -0.72
CA PHE A 61 -18.53 4.94 -0.35
C PHE A 61 -19.82 5.45 -0.99
N PRO A 62 -20.98 4.86 -0.70
CA PRO A 62 -22.27 5.29 -1.27
C PRO A 62 -22.73 6.68 -0.78
N CYS A 63 -21.98 7.33 0.11
CA CYS A 63 -22.21 8.70 0.53
C CYS A 63 -21.94 9.73 -0.58
N PHE A 64 -21.09 9.41 -1.56
CA PHE A 64 -20.82 10.30 -2.68
C PHE A 64 -21.80 10.05 -3.83
N SER A 65 -22.29 11.12 -4.45
CA SER A 65 -23.08 10.99 -5.67
C SER A 65 -22.23 10.44 -6.81
N GLU A 66 -22.87 9.74 -7.76
CA GLU A 66 -22.18 9.19 -8.93
C GLU A 66 -21.38 10.27 -9.70
N ALA A 67 -21.97 11.45 -9.90
CA ALA A 67 -21.29 12.56 -10.60
C ALA A 67 -20.02 13.01 -9.85
N HIS A 68 -20.10 13.20 -8.52
CA HIS A 68 -18.96 13.63 -7.71
C HIS A 68 -17.88 12.56 -7.63
N LEU A 69 -18.30 11.28 -7.48
CA LEU A 69 -17.34 10.16 -7.48
C LEU A 69 -16.60 10.05 -8.81
N ASN A 70 -17.30 10.17 -9.94
CA ASN A 70 -16.69 10.16 -11.28
C ASN A 70 -15.73 11.33 -11.49
N GLU A 71 -16.05 12.53 -11.00
CA GLU A 71 -15.14 13.69 -11.05
C GLU A 71 -13.83 13.41 -10.31
N MET A 72 -13.92 12.91 -9.08
CA MET A 72 -12.73 12.54 -8.28
C MET A 72 -11.89 11.45 -8.96
N ILE A 73 -12.54 10.41 -9.49
CA ILE A 73 -11.89 9.27 -10.16
C ILE A 73 -11.17 9.74 -11.43
N ASN A 74 -11.83 10.53 -12.28
CA ASN A 74 -11.24 11.02 -13.53
C ASN A 74 -10.08 11.99 -13.28
N SER A 75 -10.16 12.79 -12.21
CA SER A 75 -9.05 13.66 -11.78
C SER A 75 -7.84 12.84 -11.29
N ALA A 76 -8.11 11.79 -10.53
CA ALA A 76 -7.07 10.92 -9.95
C ALA A 76 -6.38 10.05 -11.02
N TYR A 77 -7.16 9.35 -11.84
CA TYR A 77 -6.67 8.39 -12.83
C TYR A 77 -6.65 8.99 -14.23
N SER A 78 -5.82 10.02 -14.41
CA SER A 78 -5.68 10.79 -15.65
C SER A 78 -4.30 10.61 -16.28
N ASP A 79 -4.16 10.95 -17.58
CA ASP A 79 -2.87 10.96 -18.30
C ASP A 79 -1.83 11.90 -17.65
N ALA A 80 -2.25 12.85 -16.80
CA ALA A 80 -1.34 13.70 -16.02
C ALA A 80 -0.71 12.96 -14.83
N ASN A 81 -1.37 11.91 -14.32
CA ASN A 81 -0.96 11.17 -13.13
C ASN A 81 -0.37 9.81 -13.46
N PHE A 82 -0.75 9.21 -14.59
CA PHE A 82 -0.32 7.87 -14.98
C PHE A 82 0.28 7.89 -16.38
N SER A 83 1.34 7.11 -16.59
CA SER A 83 2.06 7.03 -17.86
C SER A 83 1.38 6.12 -18.89
N THR A 84 0.35 5.37 -18.51
CA THR A 84 -0.46 4.52 -19.36
C THR A 84 -1.96 4.74 -19.13
N ARG A 85 -2.77 4.65 -20.17
CA ARG A 85 -4.22 4.78 -20.11
C ARG A 85 -4.90 3.61 -19.39
N ASP A 86 -4.27 2.45 -19.41
CA ASP A 86 -4.78 1.26 -18.74
C ASP A 86 -4.61 1.33 -17.21
N ILE A 87 -3.88 2.35 -16.71
CA ILE A 87 -3.61 2.64 -15.30
C ILE A 87 -2.88 1.50 -14.58
N ALA A 88 -3.38 0.28 -14.64
CA ALA A 88 -2.83 -0.93 -14.05
C ALA A 88 -2.80 -2.07 -15.07
N PRO A 89 -1.96 -1.98 -16.13
CA PRO A 89 -1.94 -2.96 -17.20
C PRO A 89 -1.46 -4.33 -16.72
N MET A 90 -1.93 -5.39 -17.38
CA MET A 90 -1.45 -6.75 -17.17
C MET A 90 -0.46 -7.17 -18.27
N HIS A 91 0.72 -7.61 -17.83
CA HIS A 91 1.74 -8.21 -18.67
C HIS A 91 1.67 -9.75 -18.59
N SER A 92 1.37 -10.42 -19.69
CA SER A 92 1.41 -11.88 -19.76
C SER A 92 2.86 -12.36 -19.76
N LEU A 93 3.29 -13.00 -18.68
CA LEU A 93 4.67 -13.47 -18.51
C LEU A 93 4.83 -14.93 -18.94
N LEU A 94 3.89 -15.79 -18.54
CA LEU A 94 3.81 -17.21 -18.85
C LEU A 94 2.38 -17.55 -19.27
N GLU A 95 2.14 -18.76 -19.82
CA GLU A 95 0.82 -19.19 -20.27
C GLU A 95 -0.29 -18.96 -19.22
N LYS A 96 0.02 -19.18 -17.93
CA LYS A 96 -0.94 -19.03 -16.82
C LYS A 96 -0.46 -18.08 -15.74
N VAL A 97 0.48 -17.17 -16.06
CA VAL A 97 0.98 -16.17 -15.12
C VAL A 97 1.01 -14.82 -15.77
N SER A 98 0.28 -13.89 -15.19
CA SER A 98 0.30 -12.47 -15.55
C SER A 98 0.86 -11.63 -14.42
N VAL A 99 1.58 -10.58 -14.78
CA VAL A 99 2.09 -9.56 -13.86
C VAL A 99 1.17 -8.35 -13.94
N LEU A 100 0.56 -7.98 -12.83
CA LEU A 100 -0.26 -6.78 -12.71
C LEU A 100 0.63 -5.60 -12.33
N GLU A 101 0.91 -4.73 -13.30
CA GLU A 101 1.82 -3.60 -13.12
C GLU A 101 1.12 -2.42 -12.46
N LEU A 102 1.45 -2.16 -11.19
CA LEU A 102 0.83 -1.12 -10.36
C LEU A 102 1.72 0.13 -10.19
N PHE A 103 2.74 0.28 -11.02
CA PHE A 103 3.80 1.29 -10.84
C PHE A 103 3.79 2.40 -11.91
N HIS A 104 2.73 2.55 -12.68
CA HIS A 104 2.65 3.55 -13.76
C HIS A 104 2.25 4.95 -13.28
N GLY A 105 2.07 5.15 -11.98
CA GLY A 105 1.78 6.45 -11.37
C GLY A 105 3.00 7.36 -11.26
N ARG A 106 2.79 8.57 -10.72
CA ARG A 106 3.81 9.64 -10.62
C ARG A 106 5.06 9.23 -9.85
N THR A 107 4.93 8.37 -8.84
CA THR A 107 6.04 7.97 -7.98
C THR A 107 6.57 6.56 -8.27
N GLN A 108 5.97 5.90 -9.26
CA GLN A 108 6.37 4.60 -9.76
C GLN A 108 6.31 3.47 -8.71
N ALA A 109 5.28 3.54 -7.87
CA ALA A 109 4.93 2.51 -6.91
C ALA A 109 3.40 2.37 -6.82
N PHE A 110 2.92 1.16 -6.45
CA PHE A 110 1.49 0.86 -6.33
C PHE A 110 0.73 1.81 -5.39
N LYS A 111 1.44 2.50 -4.54
CA LYS A 111 0.86 3.45 -3.59
C LYS A 111 0.19 4.64 -4.29
N ASP A 112 0.61 4.95 -5.52
CA ASP A 112 -0.05 5.94 -6.37
C ASP A 112 -1.50 5.56 -6.69
N MET A 113 -1.81 4.26 -6.80
CA MET A 113 -3.16 3.77 -7.08
C MET A 113 -4.19 4.26 -6.06
N ALA A 114 -3.79 4.38 -4.80
CA ALA A 114 -4.64 4.93 -3.76
C ALA A 114 -4.38 6.42 -3.49
N LEU A 115 -3.12 6.85 -3.48
CA LEU A 115 -2.76 8.22 -3.09
C LEU A 115 -3.02 9.27 -4.16
N SER A 116 -3.28 8.87 -5.40
CA SER A 116 -3.81 9.80 -6.42
C SER A 116 -5.29 10.14 -6.19
N LEU A 117 -6.09 9.22 -5.60
CA LEU A 117 -7.51 9.44 -5.34
C LEU A 117 -7.80 9.93 -3.92
N PHE A 118 -7.04 9.48 -2.93
CA PHE A 118 -7.31 9.75 -1.52
C PHE A 118 -7.43 11.24 -1.16
N PRO A 119 -6.63 12.16 -1.71
CA PRO A 119 -6.80 13.60 -1.44
C PRO A 119 -8.18 14.12 -1.81
N TYR A 120 -8.73 13.69 -2.94
CA TYR A 120 -10.08 14.07 -3.36
C TYR A 120 -11.15 13.50 -2.42
N LEU A 121 -11.03 12.23 -2.04
CA LEU A 121 -11.95 11.61 -1.06
C LEU A 121 -11.89 12.31 0.29
N LEU A 122 -10.70 12.72 0.74
CA LEU A 122 -10.50 13.40 2.03
C LEU A 122 -11.13 14.80 2.02
N VAL A 123 -10.91 15.57 0.96
CA VAL A 123 -11.51 16.92 0.81
C VAL A 123 -13.04 16.83 0.74
N ALA A 124 -13.58 15.91 -0.06
CA ALA A 124 -15.02 15.67 -0.14
C ALA A 124 -15.61 15.23 1.21
N ALA A 125 -14.90 14.38 1.96
CA ALA A 125 -15.29 13.99 3.31
C ALA A 125 -15.29 15.17 4.29
N LYS A 126 -14.25 16.01 4.24
CA LYS A 126 -14.15 17.26 5.04
C LYS A 126 -15.33 18.18 4.77
N GLU A 127 -15.67 18.37 3.51
CA GLU A 127 -16.82 19.21 3.11
C GLU A 127 -18.15 18.64 3.61
N ALA A 128 -18.36 17.32 3.46
CA ALA A 128 -19.56 16.63 3.91
C ALA A 128 -19.75 16.69 5.43
N GLU A 129 -18.66 16.62 6.21
CA GLU A 129 -18.67 16.78 7.68
C GLU A 129 -18.79 18.26 8.11
N GLY A 130 -18.71 19.20 7.18
CA GLY A 130 -18.73 20.64 7.50
C GLY A 130 -17.50 21.12 8.27
N GLU A 131 -16.41 20.36 8.24
CA GLU A 131 -15.17 20.69 8.95
C GLU A 131 -14.46 21.87 8.29
N LYS A 132 -14.14 22.90 9.11
CA LYS A 132 -13.49 24.14 8.64
C LYS A 132 -11.99 24.18 8.90
N LYS A 133 -11.47 23.29 9.78
CA LYS A 133 -10.04 23.27 10.09
C LYS A 133 -9.22 22.83 8.88
N GLU A 134 -8.00 23.32 8.80
CA GLU A 134 -6.98 22.76 7.89
C GLU A 134 -6.62 21.34 8.33
N VAL A 135 -6.44 20.43 7.38
CA VAL A 135 -6.08 19.05 7.68
C VAL A 135 -4.58 18.87 7.54
N LEU A 136 -3.89 18.58 8.64
CA LEU A 136 -2.49 18.19 8.61
C LEU A 136 -2.36 16.66 8.51
N ILE A 137 -1.89 16.21 7.36
CA ILE A 137 -1.62 14.80 7.08
C ILE A 137 -0.25 14.44 7.68
N LEU A 138 -0.23 13.50 8.61
CA LEU A 138 1.00 12.98 9.20
C LEU A 138 1.31 11.60 8.63
N THR A 139 2.52 11.41 8.14
CA THR A 139 2.94 10.16 7.48
C THR A 139 4.33 9.75 7.96
N ALA A 140 4.45 8.54 8.48
CA ALA A 140 5.73 7.85 8.62
C ALA A 140 5.95 6.94 7.40
N THR A 141 7.18 6.85 6.91
CA THR A 141 7.48 6.09 5.71
C THR A 141 8.84 5.40 5.75
N SER A 142 8.94 4.25 5.11
CA SER A 142 10.19 3.60 4.71
C SER A 142 10.60 3.94 3.26
N GLY A 143 9.98 4.97 2.64
CA GLY A 143 10.29 5.45 1.29
C GLY A 143 9.05 5.74 0.44
N ASP A 144 8.51 4.75 -0.26
CA ASP A 144 7.47 4.91 -1.28
C ASP A 144 6.17 5.57 -0.79
N THR A 145 5.70 5.24 0.42
CA THR A 145 4.46 5.81 0.97
C THR A 145 4.59 7.31 1.17
N GLY A 146 5.72 7.77 1.70
CA GLY A 146 5.97 9.20 1.92
C GLY A 146 5.97 9.97 0.61
N LYS A 147 6.73 9.48 -0.38
CA LYS A 147 6.77 10.14 -1.69
C LYS A 147 5.40 10.18 -2.36
N ALA A 148 4.67 9.08 -2.36
CA ALA A 148 3.34 9.02 -3.00
C ALA A 148 2.32 9.92 -2.26
N ALA A 149 2.40 10.02 -0.92
CA ALA A 149 1.56 10.93 -0.15
C ALA A 149 1.90 12.41 -0.42
N LEU A 150 3.20 12.75 -0.45
CA LEU A 150 3.65 14.09 -0.81
C LEU A 150 3.16 14.50 -2.20
N GLU A 151 3.27 13.62 -3.18
CA GLU A 151 2.83 13.90 -4.55
C GLU A 151 1.31 14.01 -4.67
N GLY A 152 0.57 13.16 -3.94
CA GLY A 152 -0.89 13.18 -3.94
C GLY A 152 -1.48 14.42 -3.27
N PHE A 153 -0.91 14.86 -2.15
CA PHE A 153 -1.39 16.02 -1.39
C PHE A 153 -0.73 17.35 -1.78
N LYS A 154 0.23 17.33 -2.72
CA LYS A 154 0.89 18.53 -3.21
C LYS A 154 -0.13 19.59 -3.64
N ASP A 155 -0.09 20.75 -2.99
CA ASP A 155 -0.90 21.93 -3.30
C ASP A 155 -2.42 21.68 -3.28
N VAL A 156 -2.90 20.63 -2.58
CA VAL A 156 -4.32 20.37 -2.38
C VAL A 156 -4.89 21.35 -1.36
N PRO A 157 -5.88 22.20 -1.72
CA PRO A 157 -6.41 23.23 -0.84
C PRO A 157 -6.98 22.65 0.46
N GLY A 158 -6.71 23.32 1.57
CA GLY A 158 -7.23 22.93 2.89
C GLY A 158 -6.52 21.73 3.51
N THR A 159 -5.35 21.34 2.93
CA THR A 159 -4.52 20.26 3.45
C THR A 159 -3.05 20.67 3.53
N HIS A 160 -2.35 20.13 4.51
CA HIS A 160 -0.90 20.19 4.66
C HIS A 160 -0.38 18.81 4.93
N ILE A 161 0.87 18.52 4.56
CA ILE A 161 1.45 17.20 4.77
C ILE A 161 2.86 17.29 5.38
N GLN A 162 3.06 16.56 6.48
CA GLN A 162 4.36 16.33 7.11
C GLN A 162 4.73 14.85 6.95
N VAL A 163 5.87 14.59 6.33
CA VAL A 163 6.44 13.25 6.20
C VAL A 163 7.69 13.11 7.06
N PHE A 164 7.75 12.02 7.82
CA PHE A 164 8.95 11.59 8.54
C PHE A 164 9.48 10.30 7.93
N TYR A 165 10.79 10.24 7.70
CA TYR A 165 11.47 9.04 7.22
C TYR A 165 12.80 8.82 7.97
N PRO A 166 13.26 7.58 8.18
CA PRO A 166 14.53 7.30 8.83
C PRO A 166 15.71 7.71 7.93
N THR A 167 16.79 8.22 8.53
CA THR A 167 18.04 8.52 7.81
C THR A 167 18.63 7.28 7.15
N ASP A 168 18.44 6.11 7.78
CA ASP A 168 18.88 4.81 7.30
C ASP A 168 17.67 3.94 6.92
N GLY A 169 17.83 3.07 5.92
CA GLY A 169 16.78 2.11 5.53
C GLY A 169 15.83 2.58 4.41
N VAL A 170 16.10 3.73 3.77
CA VAL A 170 15.48 4.13 2.50
C VAL A 170 16.52 4.11 1.38
N SER A 171 16.14 3.74 0.15
CA SER A 171 17.07 3.81 -0.98
C SER A 171 17.43 5.27 -1.29
N LEU A 172 18.62 5.50 -1.89
CA LEU A 172 19.05 6.84 -2.30
C LEU A 172 18.01 7.50 -3.22
N MET A 173 17.43 6.73 -4.15
CA MET A 173 16.37 7.21 -5.03
C MET A 173 15.12 7.63 -4.29
N GLN A 174 14.68 6.84 -3.30
CA GLN A 174 13.51 7.19 -2.47
C GLN A 174 13.76 8.42 -1.62
N ALA A 175 14.96 8.55 -1.04
CA ALA A 175 15.36 9.74 -0.27
C ALA A 175 15.34 11.00 -1.17
N GLU A 176 15.96 10.93 -2.35
CA GLU A 176 15.95 12.05 -3.31
C GLU A 176 14.55 12.44 -3.76
N GLN A 177 13.68 11.46 -4.03
CA GLN A 177 12.30 11.74 -4.39
C GLN A 177 11.56 12.56 -3.32
N MET A 178 11.83 12.32 -2.03
CA MET A 178 11.22 13.06 -0.93
C MET A 178 11.92 14.42 -0.71
N GLN A 179 13.24 14.43 -0.68
CA GLN A 179 14.03 15.64 -0.43
C GLN A 179 13.87 16.72 -1.51
N LYS A 180 13.57 16.31 -2.75
CA LYS A 180 13.33 17.19 -3.92
C LYS A 180 11.85 17.45 -4.18
N GLN A 181 10.95 17.10 -3.23
CA GLN A 181 9.51 17.32 -3.37
C GLN A 181 9.18 18.81 -3.51
N GLU A 182 8.32 19.13 -4.48
CA GLU A 182 7.73 20.44 -4.71
C GLU A 182 6.37 20.56 -3.98
N GLY A 183 5.89 21.80 -3.83
CA GLY A 183 4.61 22.14 -3.21
C GLY A 183 4.79 23.10 -2.03
N GLU A 184 3.79 23.97 -1.80
CA GLU A 184 3.84 24.97 -0.74
C GLU A 184 3.30 24.43 0.60
N ASN A 185 2.49 23.37 0.54
CA ASN A 185 1.83 22.75 1.69
C ASN A 185 2.52 21.48 2.19
N VAL A 186 3.77 21.22 1.77
CA VAL A 186 4.51 20.00 2.08
C VAL A 186 5.69 20.26 2.99
N ASN A 187 5.95 19.37 3.94
CA ASN A 187 7.18 19.34 4.74
C ASN A 187 7.72 17.91 4.88
N VAL A 188 9.05 17.77 4.84
CA VAL A 188 9.74 16.48 4.89
C VAL A 188 10.89 16.58 5.88
N THR A 189 10.96 15.66 6.83
CA THR A 189 11.99 15.66 7.86
C THR A 189 12.53 14.25 8.06
N ALA A 190 13.85 14.10 7.95
CA ALA A 190 14.52 12.85 8.30
C ALA A 190 14.61 12.71 9.84
N ILE A 191 14.58 11.47 10.34
CA ILE A 191 14.78 11.21 11.77
C ILE A 191 15.98 10.28 12.00
N HIS A 192 16.72 10.53 13.08
CA HIS A 192 17.68 9.58 13.63
C HIS A 192 16.93 8.50 14.40
N GLY A 193 16.68 7.34 13.73
CA GLY A 193 15.87 6.24 14.22
C GLY A 193 15.48 5.32 13.06
N ASN A 194 14.54 4.41 13.30
CA ASN A 194 14.00 3.52 12.28
C ASN A 194 12.55 3.85 11.94
N PHE A 195 11.99 3.12 10.97
CA PHE A 195 10.59 3.30 10.54
C PHE A 195 9.58 3.08 11.67
N ASP A 196 9.82 2.07 12.52
CA ASP A 196 8.93 1.75 13.63
C ASP A 196 8.90 2.85 14.69
N ASP A 197 10.05 3.51 14.95
CA ASP A 197 10.12 4.69 15.82
C ASP A 197 9.17 5.80 15.35
N ALA A 198 9.24 6.15 14.05
CA ALA A 198 8.37 7.16 13.46
C ALA A 198 6.90 6.76 13.51
N GLN A 199 6.59 5.51 13.15
CA GLN A 199 5.21 5.01 13.12
C GLN A 199 4.59 4.96 14.52
N GLN A 200 5.33 4.47 15.51
CA GLN A 200 4.87 4.43 16.89
C GLN A 200 4.67 5.82 17.49
N PHE A 201 5.55 6.76 17.14
CA PHE A 201 5.38 8.16 17.56
C PHE A 201 4.06 8.73 17.01
N LEU A 202 3.79 8.59 15.70
CA LEU A 202 2.57 9.09 15.08
C LEU A 202 1.32 8.40 15.65
N LYS A 203 1.33 7.08 15.88
CA LYS A 203 0.22 6.37 16.52
C LYS A 203 -0.10 6.93 17.91
N ARG A 204 0.92 7.26 18.71
CA ARG A 204 0.73 7.90 20.03
C ARG A 204 0.19 9.32 19.91
N LEU A 205 0.69 10.07 18.92
CA LEU A 205 0.26 11.46 18.70
C LEU A 205 -1.22 11.54 18.29
N PHE A 206 -1.71 10.62 17.46
CA PHE A 206 -3.13 10.59 17.04
C PHE A 206 -4.12 10.38 18.20
N VAL A 207 -3.69 9.76 19.30
CA VAL A 207 -4.50 9.55 20.50
C VAL A 207 -4.15 10.51 21.65
N ASP A 208 -3.18 11.42 21.44
CA ASP A 208 -2.81 12.47 22.40
C ASP A 208 -3.78 13.65 22.34
N LYS A 209 -4.79 13.64 23.21
CA LYS A 209 -5.81 14.68 23.28
C LYS A 209 -5.24 16.07 23.52
N ALA A 210 -4.21 16.21 24.34
CA ALA A 210 -3.60 17.51 24.63
C ALA A 210 -2.99 18.14 23.38
N THR A 211 -2.26 17.38 22.59
CA THR A 211 -1.70 17.87 21.33
C THR A 211 -2.79 18.12 20.28
N ALA A 212 -3.81 17.26 20.21
CA ALA A 212 -4.94 17.47 19.30
C ALA A 212 -5.69 18.78 19.63
N GLU A 213 -5.93 19.09 20.91
CA GLU A 213 -6.53 20.34 21.36
C GLU A 213 -5.66 21.56 21.07
N GLU A 214 -4.32 21.44 21.25
CA GLU A 214 -3.34 22.51 20.95
C GLU A 214 -3.39 22.91 19.47
N VAL A 215 -3.39 21.94 18.55
CA VAL A 215 -3.46 22.23 17.11
C VAL A 215 -4.87 22.64 16.68
N ALA A 216 -5.92 22.10 17.31
CA ALA A 216 -7.29 22.49 17.05
C ALA A 216 -7.56 23.96 17.41
N ALA A 217 -6.95 24.48 18.48
CA ALA A 217 -7.00 25.90 18.83
C ALA A 217 -6.38 26.81 17.76
N LYS A 218 -5.52 26.27 16.89
CA LYS A 218 -4.93 26.96 15.74
C LYS A 218 -5.69 26.69 14.43
N GLY A 219 -6.88 26.11 14.50
CA GLY A 219 -7.68 25.79 13.31
C GLY A 219 -7.15 24.62 12.50
N VAL A 220 -6.43 23.69 13.11
CA VAL A 220 -5.85 22.51 12.43
C VAL A 220 -6.37 21.21 13.06
N MET A 221 -6.51 20.17 12.26
CA MET A 221 -6.75 18.80 12.71
C MET A 221 -5.78 17.82 12.08
N PHE A 222 -5.53 16.71 12.76
CA PHE A 222 -4.69 15.64 12.23
C PHE A 222 -5.48 14.64 11.40
N SER A 223 -4.86 14.14 10.34
CA SER A 223 -5.26 12.94 9.61
C SER A 223 -4.05 12.14 9.17
N SER A 224 -4.24 10.93 8.67
CA SER A 224 -3.14 10.05 8.26
C SER A 224 -3.29 9.59 6.82
N ALA A 225 -2.18 9.65 6.07
CA ALA A 225 -2.05 9.02 4.77
C ALA A 225 -1.37 7.64 4.82
N ASN A 226 -1.12 7.07 6.00
CA ASN A 226 -0.66 5.69 6.12
C ASN A 226 -1.77 4.70 5.73
N SER A 227 -1.40 3.44 5.50
CA SER A 227 -2.32 2.38 5.04
C SER A 227 -3.46 2.03 6.01
N ILE A 228 -3.41 2.54 7.24
CA ILE A 228 -4.48 2.42 8.24
C ILE A 228 -5.77 3.15 7.83
N ASN A 229 -5.68 4.22 7.04
CA ASN A 229 -6.87 4.93 6.57
C ASN A 229 -7.61 4.09 5.52
N ILE A 230 -8.94 3.97 5.65
CA ILE A 230 -9.78 3.21 4.70
C ILE A 230 -9.75 3.81 3.28
N GLY A 231 -9.53 5.13 3.16
CA GLY A 231 -9.33 5.82 1.89
C GLY A 231 -8.05 5.39 1.14
N ARG A 232 -7.13 4.71 1.83
CA ARG A 232 -5.95 4.06 1.25
C ARG A 232 -6.22 2.62 0.85
N LEU A 233 -7.12 1.93 1.54
CA LEU A 233 -7.44 0.53 1.27
C LEU A 233 -8.45 0.38 0.12
N ALA A 234 -9.54 1.13 0.16
CA ALA A 234 -10.66 0.97 -0.77
C ALA A 234 -10.26 1.15 -2.26
N PRO A 235 -9.45 2.15 -2.67
CA PRO A 235 -9.02 2.26 -4.07
C PRO A 235 -8.18 1.08 -4.56
N GLN A 236 -7.54 0.34 -3.66
CA GLN A 236 -6.75 -0.83 -4.03
C GLN A 236 -7.61 -2.05 -4.43
N VAL A 237 -8.88 -2.08 -4.05
CA VAL A 237 -9.80 -3.13 -4.50
C VAL A 237 -10.02 -3.06 -6.02
N VAL A 238 -9.99 -1.84 -6.56
CA VAL A 238 -10.28 -1.55 -7.97
C VAL A 238 -9.38 -2.34 -8.91
N TYR A 239 -8.07 -2.32 -8.71
CA TYR A 239 -7.16 -2.97 -9.66
C TYR A 239 -7.25 -4.51 -9.66
N TYR A 240 -7.73 -5.14 -8.60
CA TYR A 240 -8.02 -6.58 -8.62
C TYR A 240 -9.33 -6.91 -9.34
N VAL A 241 -10.33 -6.05 -9.21
CA VAL A 241 -11.57 -6.17 -9.98
C VAL A 241 -11.29 -5.91 -11.47
N ASN A 242 -10.48 -4.90 -11.79
CA ASN A 242 -10.05 -4.62 -13.15
C ASN A 242 -9.22 -5.79 -13.74
N ALA A 243 -8.28 -6.34 -12.98
CA ALA A 243 -7.48 -7.50 -13.41
C ALA A 243 -8.37 -8.70 -13.76
N TYR A 244 -9.43 -8.97 -12.99
CA TYR A 244 -10.40 -10.00 -13.34
C TYR A 244 -11.10 -9.69 -14.68
N ALA A 245 -11.59 -8.47 -14.86
CA ALA A 245 -12.24 -8.07 -16.10
C ALA A 245 -11.31 -8.23 -17.33
N GLU A 246 -10.05 -7.85 -17.18
CA GLU A 246 -9.04 -8.01 -18.23
C GLU A 246 -8.71 -9.48 -18.53
N LEU A 247 -8.56 -10.33 -17.51
CA LEU A 247 -8.31 -11.77 -17.69
C LEU A 247 -9.42 -12.43 -18.52
N VAL A 248 -10.68 -12.12 -18.23
CA VAL A 248 -11.82 -12.65 -18.98
C VAL A 248 -11.86 -12.06 -20.39
N ALA A 249 -11.66 -10.76 -20.55
CA ALA A 249 -11.65 -10.08 -21.86
C ALA A 249 -10.54 -10.60 -22.78
N GLN A 250 -9.38 -10.94 -22.24
CA GLN A 250 -8.26 -11.54 -22.97
C GLN A 250 -8.44 -13.05 -23.24
N GLY A 251 -9.48 -13.67 -22.68
CA GLY A 251 -9.72 -15.13 -22.78
C GLY A 251 -8.72 -15.97 -21.99
N ALA A 252 -8.00 -15.36 -21.03
CA ALA A 252 -7.07 -16.07 -20.15
C ALA A 252 -7.78 -16.96 -19.13
N ILE A 253 -8.98 -16.56 -18.73
CA ILE A 253 -9.92 -17.32 -17.90
C ILE A 253 -11.36 -17.17 -18.42
N HIS A 254 -12.25 -18.09 -18.04
CA HIS A 254 -13.69 -17.92 -18.25
C HIS A 254 -14.32 -17.09 -17.11
N GLU A 255 -15.53 -16.55 -17.36
CA GLU A 255 -16.37 -16.01 -16.28
C GLU A 255 -16.50 -17.08 -15.19
N ASP A 256 -16.50 -16.75 -13.94
CA ASP A 256 -16.56 -17.67 -12.79
C ASP A 256 -15.34 -18.60 -12.61
N GLU A 257 -14.37 -18.60 -13.50
CA GLU A 257 -13.13 -19.35 -13.31
C GLU A 257 -12.25 -18.67 -12.26
N ALA A 258 -11.87 -19.43 -11.24
CA ALA A 258 -11.06 -18.91 -10.15
C ALA A 258 -9.60 -18.73 -10.57
N PHE A 259 -9.01 -17.58 -10.25
CA PHE A 259 -7.58 -17.28 -10.42
C PHE A 259 -6.92 -17.01 -9.07
N ASN A 260 -5.63 -17.26 -8.96
CA ASN A 260 -4.85 -16.98 -7.76
C ASN A 260 -4.19 -15.60 -7.83
N VAL A 261 -3.90 -15.01 -6.68
CA VAL A 261 -3.19 -13.73 -6.59
C VAL A 261 -2.02 -13.87 -5.63
N VAL A 262 -0.84 -13.42 -6.05
CA VAL A 262 0.38 -13.38 -5.22
C VAL A 262 0.77 -11.92 -4.98
N VAL A 263 0.95 -11.56 -3.72
CA VAL A 263 1.16 -10.16 -3.34
C VAL A 263 2.40 -10.02 -2.47
N PRO A 264 3.40 -9.21 -2.90
CA PRO A 264 4.50 -8.85 -2.03
C PRO A 264 3.97 -7.99 -0.88
N THR A 265 4.09 -8.47 0.35
CA THR A 265 3.30 -7.99 1.47
C THR A 265 4.15 -7.43 2.60
N GLY A 266 3.91 -6.16 2.95
CA GLY A 266 4.38 -5.51 4.17
C GLY A 266 3.18 -5.22 5.09
N ASN A 267 2.61 -4.01 5.01
CA ASN A 267 1.51 -3.54 5.87
C ASN A 267 0.13 -4.17 5.56
N PHE A 268 0.08 -5.24 4.81
CA PHE A 268 -1.12 -6.04 4.50
C PHE A 268 -2.23 -5.32 3.73
N GLY A 269 -2.08 -4.06 3.36
CA GLY A 269 -3.13 -3.30 2.67
C GLY A 269 -3.46 -3.84 1.29
N ASN A 270 -2.44 -4.13 0.49
CA ASN A 270 -2.58 -4.61 -0.88
C ASN A 270 -3.29 -5.99 -0.94
N ILE A 271 -2.79 -6.99 -0.19
CA ILE A 271 -3.40 -8.32 -0.18
C ILE A 271 -4.79 -8.32 0.46
N LEU A 272 -5.05 -7.45 1.44
CA LEU A 272 -6.38 -7.26 2.02
C LEU A 272 -7.36 -6.68 0.99
N ALA A 273 -6.90 -5.82 0.10
CA ALA A 273 -7.74 -5.32 -1.00
C ALA A 273 -8.13 -6.44 -1.98
N ALA A 274 -7.22 -7.38 -2.28
CA ALA A 274 -7.55 -8.59 -3.02
C ALA A 274 -8.58 -9.46 -2.28
N TYR A 275 -8.45 -9.58 -0.96
CA TYR A 275 -9.44 -10.28 -0.13
C TYR A 275 -10.80 -9.57 -0.14
N TYR A 276 -10.82 -8.24 -0.15
CA TYR A 276 -12.07 -7.45 -0.30
C TYR A 276 -12.70 -7.70 -1.67
N ALA A 277 -11.93 -7.67 -2.76
CA ALA A 277 -12.43 -8.01 -4.09
C ALA A 277 -13.06 -9.41 -4.12
N LYS A 278 -12.40 -10.40 -3.50
CA LYS A 278 -12.96 -11.76 -3.33
C LYS A 278 -14.27 -11.75 -2.55
N LYS A 279 -14.34 -11.05 -1.41
CA LYS A 279 -15.60 -10.93 -0.63
C LYS A 279 -16.69 -10.24 -1.44
N MET A 280 -16.36 -9.29 -2.32
CA MET A 280 -17.32 -8.61 -3.19
C MET A 280 -17.85 -9.46 -4.34
N GLY A 281 -17.27 -10.65 -4.57
CA GLY A 281 -17.79 -11.62 -5.55
C GLY A 281 -16.83 -11.94 -6.71
N ILE A 282 -15.63 -11.35 -6.73
CA ILE A 282 -14.62 -11.68 -7.74
C ILE A 282 -14.06 -13.08 -7.46
N PRO A 283 -13.96 -13.98 -8.48
CA PRO A 283 -13.58 -15.37 -8.28
C PRO A 283 -12.07 -15.55 -8.02
N ILE A 284 -11.56 -14.89 -6.98
CA ILE A 284 -10.18 -15.07 -6.54
C ILE A 284 -10.10 -16.39 -5.75
N GLY A 285 -9.21 -17.26 -6.18
CA GLY A 285 -8.94 -18.53 -5.52
C GLY A 285 -8.11 -18.36 -4.25
N LYS A 286 -6.82 -18.68 -4.33
CA LYS A 286 -5.86 -18.52 -3.24
C LYS A 286 -5.17 -17.13 -3.29
N LEU A 287 -4.99 -16.54 -2.13
CA LEU A 287 -4.18 -15.35 -1.92
C LEU A 287 -2.84 -15.77 -1.30
N VAL A 288 -1.74 -15.57 -2.01
CA VAL A 288 -0.41 -15.92 -1.52
C VAL A 288 0.26 -14.66 -0.98
N CYS A 289 0.49 -14.66 0.32
CA CYS A 289 1.23 -13.61 1.02
C CYS A 289 2.73 -13.88 0.87
N ALA A 290 3.38 -13.11 0.01
CA ALA A 290 4.83 -13.19 -0.17
C ALA A 290 5.54 -12.30 0.83
N SER A 291 6.50 -12.85 1.58
CA SER A 291 7.36 -12.16 2.54
C SER A 291 8.81 -12.20 2.10
N ASN A 292 9.59 -11.20 2.52
CA ASN A 292 11.04 -11.29 2.50
C ASN A 292 11.55 -11.99 3.78
N GLN A 293 12.81 -11.79 4.16
CA GLN A 293 13.38 -12.39 5.35
C GLN A 293 12.66 -11.99 6.66
N ASN A 294 11.90 -10.90 6.66
CA ASN A 294 10.99 -10.53 7.74
C ASN A 294 9.66 -11.30 7.59
N ASN A 295 9.68 -12.59 7.83
CA ASN A 295 8.65 -13.56 7.44
C ASN A 295 7.55 -13.81 8.47
N VAL A 296 7.25 -12.83 9.34
CA VAL A 296 6.24 -12.96 10.41
C VAL A 296 4.86 -13.37 9.87
N LEU A 297 4.46 -12.82 8.70
CA LEU A 297 3.19 -13.16 8.05
C LEU A 297 3.21 -14.58 7.49
N THR A 298 4.31 -15.01 6.87
CA THR A 298 4.46 -16.39 6.38
C THR A 298 4.26 -17.40 7.50
N ASP A 299 4.92 -17.20 8.64
CA ASP A 299 4.77 -18.09 9.80
C ASP A 299 3.33 -18.12 10.32
N PHE A 300 2.65 -16.96 10.36
CA PHE A 300 1.23 -16.93 10.72
C PHE A 300 0.38 -17.76 9.76
N PHE A 301 0.60 -17.66 8.47
CA PHE A 301 -0.16 -18.46 7.49
C PHE A 301 0.19 -19.94 7.54
N GLU A 302 1.34 -20.32 8.05
CA GLU A 302 1.73 -21.73 8.23
C GLU A 302 1.15 -22.35 9.51
N ASN A 303 1.14 -21.61 10.63
CA ASN A 303 0.88 -22.19 11.95
C ASN A 303 -0.16 -21.45 12.82
N GLY A 304 -0.73 -20.33 12.34
CA GLY A 304 -1.75 -19.56 13.07
C GLY A 304 -1.21 -18.67 14.19
N THR A 305 0.12 -18.50 14.27
CA THR A 305 0.76 -17.67 15.28
C THR A 305 1.50 -16.50 14.64
N TYR A 306 1.17 -15.29 15.06
CA TYR A 306 1.90 -14.06 14.70
C TYR A 306 2.82 -13.69 15.85
N ASP A 307 4.14 -13.73 15.62
CA ASP A 307 5.16 -13.52 16.66
C ASP A 307 6.20 -12.49 16.20
N MET A 308 6.16 -11.30 16.82
CA MET A 308 7.09 -10.20 16.56
C MET A 308 8.42 -10.32 17.35
N ASN A 309 8.55 -11.30 18.25
CA ASN A 309 9.75 -11.49 19.07
C ASN A 309 10.85 -12.18 18.26
N ARG A 310 11.33 -11.49 17.23
CA ARG A 310 12.33 -11.97 16.29
C ARG A 310 13.26 -10.86 15.83
N PRO A 311 14.42 -11.17 15.24
CA PRO A 311 15.28 -10.16 14.61
C PRO A 311 14.55 -9.42 13.49
N PHE A 312 14.86 -8.13 13.34
CA PHE A 312 14.49 -7.33 12.17
C PHE A 312 15.64 -7.32 11.17
N TYR A 313 15.34 -7.50 9.90
CA TYR A 313 16.31 -7.51 8.81
C TYR A 313 16.04 -6.35 7.85
N THR A 314 17.10 -5.63 7.49
CA THR A 314 17.06 -4.68 6.37
C THR A 314 17.40 -5.45 5.10
N THR A 315 16.48 -5.42 4.12
CA THR A 315 16.58 -6.22 2.89
C THR A 315 16.60 -5.36 1.64
N ILE A 316 16.80 -5.98 0.47
CA ILE A 316 16.70 -5.32 -0.84
C ILE A 316 15.26 -5.01 -1.27
N SER A 317 14.25 -5.47 -0.52
CA SER A 317 12.82 -5.18 -0.71
C SER A 317 12.22 -4.40 0.47
N PRO A 318 12.66 -3.14 0.70
CA PRO A 318 12.45 -2.42 1.96
C PRO A 318 11.00 -2.13 2.30
N SER A 319 10.08 -2.08 1.33
CA SER A 319 8.65 -1.88 1.61
C SER A 319 7.98 -3.06 2.32
N MET A 320 8.69 -4.19 2.41
CA MET A 320 8.26 -5.42 3.10
C MET A 320 9.01 -5.63 4.43
N ASP A 321 9.96 -4.74 4.80
CA ASP A 321 10.69 -4.81 6.05
C ASP A 321 9.80 -4.35 7.21
N ILE A 322 9.03 -5.29 7.75
CA ILE A 322 8.10 -5.05 8.86
C ILE A 322 8.09 -6.24 9.85
N LEU A 323 7.85 -5.93 11.10
CA LEU A 323 7.44 -6.90 12.12
C LEU A 323 5.99 -6.68 12.55
N GLU A 324 5.50 -5.43 12.55
CA GLU A 324 4.11 -5.07 12.82
C GLU A 324 3.39 -4.69 11.53
N SER A 325 2.49 -5.55 11.05
CA SER A 325 1.72 -5.35 9.83
C SER A 325 0.39 -4.67 10.11
N SER A 326 0.25 -3.37 9.77
CA SER A 326 -0.85 -2.51 10.27
C SER A 326 -2.25 -2.98 9.87
N ASN A 327 -2.47 -3.38 8.61
CA ASN A 327 -3.81 -3.81 8.15
C ASN A 327 -4.12 -5.26 8.47
N PHE A 328 -3.15 -5.99 9.03
CA PHE A 328 -3.38 -7.36 9.47
C PHE A 328 -4.49 -7.43 10.53
N GLU A 329 -4.65 -6.37 11.34
CA GLU A 329 -5.76 -6.23 12.28
C GLU A 329 -7.14 -6.30 11.61
N ARG A 330 -7.31 -5.69 10.41
CA ARG A 330 -8.56 -5.81 9.65
C ARG A 330 -8.82 -7.25 9.21
N PHE A 331 -7.77 -7.97 8.82
CA PHE A 331 -7.89 -9.38 8.48
C PHE A 331 -8.27 -10.22 9.70
N LEU A 332 -7.64 -9.99 10.85
CA LEU A 332 -7.99 -10.64 12.12
C LEU A 332 -9.48 -10.44 12.48
N TYR A 333 -9.99 -9.22 12.31
CA TYR A 333 -11.41 -8.92 12.52
C TYR A 333 -12.32 -9.80 11.65
N TYR A 334 -12.00 -9.99 10.36
CA TYR A 334 -12.83 -10.85 9.50
C TYR A 334 -12.71 -12.33 9.83
N ILE A 335 -11.55 -12.83 10.20
CA ILE A 335 -11.39 -14.25 10.55
C ILE A 335 -11.98 -14.58 11.92
N SER A 336 -12.12 -13.61 12.82
CA SER A 336 -12.85 -13.78 14.08
C SER A 336 -14.37 -13.96 13.88
N GLY A 337 -14.88 -13.64 12.68
CA GLY A 337 -16.30 -13.54 12.41
C GLY A 337 -16.87 -12.15 12.71
N GLU A 338 -16.05 -11.12 12.53
CA GLU A 338 -16.38 -9.71 12.76
C GLU A 338 -16.59 -9.38 14.26
N ASP A 339 -15.86 -10.10 15.14
CA ASP A 339 -15.87 -9.93 16.58
C ASP A 339 -14.82 -8.90 17.00
N SER A 340 -15.29 -7.70 17.39
CA SER A 340 -14.43 -6.59 17.81
C SER A 340 -13.80 -6.82 19.19
N GLU A 341 -14.45 -7.53 20.11
CA GLU A 341 -13.91 -7.86 21.42
C GLU A 341 -12.75 -8.86 21.29
N ARG A 342 -12.93 -9.89 20.46
CA ARG A 342 -11.89 -10.88 20.14
C ARG A 342 -10.68 -10.19 19.49
N THR A 343 -10.92 -9.29 18.52
CA THR A 343 -9.87 -8.53 17.85
C THR A 343 -9.12 -7.62 18.80
N ALA A 344 -9.83 -6.88 19.67
CA ALA A 344 -9.23 -6.06 20.71
C ALA A 344 -8.35 -6.87 21.67
N GLY A 345 -8.78 -8.10 22.03
CA GLY A 345 -8.01 -9.04 22.82
C GLY A 345 -6.68 -9.40 22.17
N TRP A 346 -6.69 -9.80 20.90
CA TRP A 346 -5.45 -10.10 20.14
C TRP A 346 -4.51 -8.91 20.04
N MET A 347 -5.04 -7.70 19.78
CA MET A 347 -4.19 -6.51 19.70
C MET A 347 -3.58 -6.12 21.04
N LYS A 348 -4.27 -6.41 22.14
CA LYS A 348 -3.74 -6.27 23.50
C LYS A 348 -2.62 -7.28 23.76
N ASP A 349 -2.83 -8.55 23.39
CA ASP A 349 -1.83 -9.61 23.52
C ASP A 349 -0.57 -9.27 22.72
N LEU A 350 -0.75 -8.85 21.44
CA LEU A 350 0.35 -8.44 20.57
C LEU A 350 1.16 -7.28 21.18
N LYS A 351 0.47 -6.28 21.73
CA LYS A 351 1.12 -5.14 22.40
C LYS A 351 1.87 -5.53 23.67
N SER A 352 1.35 -6.46 24.46
CA SER A 352 1.91 -6.83 25.76
C SER A 352 2.97 -7.92 25.71
N THR A 353 2.83 -8.87 24.76
CA THR A 353 3.70 -10.06 24.66
C THR A 353 4.48 -10.14 23.34
N GLY A 354 4.16 -9.29 22.36
CA GLY A 354 4.69 -9.37 20.99
C GLY A 354 4.13 -10.53 20.18
N LYS A 355 3.05 -11.21 20.67
CA LYS A 355 2.56 -12.44 20.06
C LYS A 355 1.04 -12.56 20.18
N LEU A 356 0.43 -13.14 19.14
CA LEU A 356 -0.95 -13.62 19.18
C LEU A 356 -1.08 -14.98 18.49
N THR A 357 -2.10 -15.73 18.86
CA THR A 357 -2.41 -17.04 18.24
C THR A 357 -3.93 -17.14 18.01
N VAL A 358 -4.31 -17.58 16.83
CA VAL A 358 -5.71 -17.85 16.50
C VAL A 358 -6.08 -19.28 16.89
N ASN A 359 -7.37 -19.53 17.15
CA ASN A 359 -7.84 -20.89 17.44
C ASN A 359 -7.98 -21.73 16.15
N GLU A 360 -8.30 -23.01 16.30
CA GLU A 360 -8.38 -23.95 15.18
C GLU A 360 -9.45 -23.55 14.14
N GLU A 361 -10.61 -23.06 14.58
CA GLU A 361 -11.69 -22.63 13.66
C GLU A 361 -11.31 -21.35 12.90
N GLU A 362 -10.69 -20.39 13.58
CA GLU A 362 -10.14 -19.18 12.97
C GLU A 362 -9.04 -19.54 11.96
N PHE A 363 -8.15 -20.48 12.32
CA PHE A 363 -7.09 -20.93 11.44
C PHE A 363 -7.61 -21.68 10.19
N LYS A 364 -8.69 -22.46 10.29
CA LYS A 364 -9.36 -23.05 9.13
C LYS A 364 -9.83 -21.98 8.14
N ARG A 365 -10.39 -20.85 8.64
CA ARG A 365 -10.79 -19.71 7.80
C ARG A 365 -9.59 -19.04 7.11
N VAL A 366 -8.45 -18.96 7.80
CA VAL A 366 -7.20 -18.49 7.22
C VAL A 366 -6.77 -19.38 6.06
N LYS A 367 -6.62 -20.69 6.30
CA LYS A 367 -6.14 -21.67 5.32
C LYS A 367 -7.07 -21.84 4.10
N ALA A 368 -8.36 -21.56 4.26
CA ALA A 368 -9.32 -21.59 3.16
C ALA A 368 -9.05 -20.55 2.07
N ASN A 369 -8.37 -19.46 2.41
CA ASN A 369 -8.20 -18.32 1.50
C ASN A 369 -6.74 -17.94 1.26
N PHE A 370 -5.84 -18.21 2.21
CA PHE A 370 -4.47 -17.71 2.20
C PHE A 370 -3.43 -18.81 2.29
N ALA A 371 -2.30 -18.54 1.66
CA ALA A 371 -1.03 -19.24 1.86
C ALA A 371 0.07 -18.20 2.11
N GLY A 372 1.25 -18.62 2.56
CA GLY A 372 2.40 -17.76 2.76
C GLY A 372 3.70 -18.44 2.38
N ALA A 373 4.58 -17.69 1.75
CA ALA A 373 5.95 -18.12 1.47
C ALA A 373 6.90 -16.93 1.62
N TYR A 374 8.15 -17.19 1.96
CA TYR A 374 9.19 -16.16 2.05
C TYR A 374 10.35 -16.45 1.11
N VAL A 375 11.06 -15.39 0.73
CA VAL A 375 12.20 -15.43 -0.21
C VAL A 375 13.32 -14.58 0.36
N SER A 376 14.55 -15.13 0.39
CA SER A 376 15.75 -14.39 0.83
C SER A 376 16.24 -13.40 -0.23
N ASP A 377 17.18 -12.53 0.13
CA ASP A 377 17.77 -11.57 -0.81
C ASP A 377 18.55 -12.28 -1.92
N GLU A 378 19.25 -13.37 -1.61
CA GLU A 378 19.98 -14.18 -2.59
C GLU A 378 19.02 -14.84 -3.59
N GLU A 379 17.94 -15.45 -3.09
CA GLU A 379 16.89 -16.04 -3.94
C GLU A 379 16.22 -14.93 -4.80
N THR A 380 15.97 -13.76 -4.21
CA THR A 380 15.36 -12.62 -4.91
C THR A 380 16.21 -12.18 -6.10
N LYS A 381 17.52 -12.02 -5.93
CA LYS A 381 18.45 -11.67 -7.02
C LYS A 381 18.49 -12.77 -8.10
N ALA A 382 18.54 -14.03 -7.69
CA ALA A 382 18.51 -15.15 -8.63
C ALA A 382 17.23 -15.19 -9.48
N ILE A 383 16.08 -14.85 -8.88
CA ILE A 383 14.78 -14.78 -9.58
C ILE A 383 14.76 -13.61 -10.57
N ILE A 384 15.26 -12.43 -10.19
CA ILE A 384 15.37 -11.28 -11.12
C ILE A 384 16.19 -11.71 -12.35
N GLN A 385 17.32 -12.33 -12.15
CA GLN A 385 18.20 -12.81 -13.22
C GLN A 385 17.52 -13.87 -14.09
N GLN A 386 16.88 -14.87 -13.45
CA GLN A 386 16.19 -15.96 -14.14
C GLN A 386 15.05 -15.44 -15.02
N VAL A 387 14.21 -14.54 -14.48
CA VAL A 387 13.06 -13.99 -15.22
C VAL A 387 13.54 -13.11 -16.37
N TYR A 388 14.54 -12.27 -16.16
CA TYR A 388 15.10 -11.45 -17.22
C TYR A 388 15.71 -12.32 -18.34
N ASN A 389 16.52 -13.32 -17.99
CA ASN A 389 17.14 -14.18 -18.99
C ASN A 389 16.15 -15.03 -19.78
N SER A 390 15.05 -15.44 -19.14
CA SER A 390 14.06 -16.33 -19.76
C SER A 390 12.99 -15.58 -20.56
N TYR A 391 12.61 -14.35 -20.13
CA TYR A 391 11.44 -13.63 -20.66
C TYR A 391 11.74 -12.18 -21.01
N GLY A 392 12.93 -11.65 -20.76
CA GLY A 392 13.28 -10.25 -21.01
C GLY A 392 12.57 -9.26 -20.08
N TYR A 393 11.89 -9.73 -19.02
CA TYR A 393 11.14 -8.89 -18.09
C TYR A 393 11.98 -8.58 -16.84
N VAL A 394 12.18 -7.29 -16.56
CA VAL A 394 12.93 -6.84 -15.39
C VAL A 394 11.97 -6.61 -14.22
N MET A 395 12.09 -7.39 -13.17
CA MET A 395 11.30 -7.24 -11.94
C MET A 395 12.02 -6.37 -10.93
N ASP A 396 11.28 -5.55 -10.19
CA ASP A 396 11.78 -4.96 -8.95
C ASP A 396 11.93 -6.05 -7.86
N PRO A 397 12.73 -5.81 -6.79
CA PRO A 397 12.94 -6.83 -5.76
C PRO A 397 11.67 -7.32 -5.07
N HIS A 398 10.65 -6.47 -4.88
CA HIS A 398 9.39 -6.88 -4.24
C HIS A 398 8.60 -7.83 -5.16
N THR A 399 8.52 -7.51 -6.44
CA THR A 399 7.88 -8.38 -7.45
C THR A 399 8.61 -9.71 -7.57
N ALA A 400 9.94 -9.71 -7.49
CA ALA A 400 10.74 -10.93 -7.51
C ALA A 400 10.49 -11.80 -6.26
N VAL A 401 10.31 -11.20 -5.08
CA VAL A 401 9.86 -11.93 -3.88
C VAL A 401 8.51 -12.59 -4.13
N ALA A 402 7.56 -11.89 -4.76
CA ALA A 402 6.25 -12.46 -5.08
C ALA A 402 6.36 -13.62 -6.08
N MET A 403 7.20 -13.48 -7.12
CA MET A 403 7.46 -14.56 -8.08
C MET A 403 8.09 -15.78 -7.38
N GLY A 404 9.05 -15.60 -6.49
CA GLY A 404 9.66 -16.71 -5.74
C GLY A 404 8.67 -17.37 -4.77
N ALA A 405 7.78 -16.60 -4.14
CA ALA A 405 6.72 -17.16 -3.33
C ALA A 405 5.74 -18.01 -4.17
N TYR A 406 5.38 -17.55 -5.36
CA TYR A 406 4.61 -18.34 -6.32
C TYR A 406 5.29 -19.66 -6.67
N MET A 407 6.59 -19.63 -6.99
CA MET A 407 7.34 -20.85 -7.32
C MET A 407 7.37 -21.84 -6.15
N LYS A 408 7.62 -21.36 -4.92
CA LYS A 408 7.61 -22.18 -3.70
C LYS A 408 6.21 -22.76 -3.39
N GLU A 409 5.14 -22.03 -3.64
CA GLU A 409 3.78 -22.53 -3.47
C GLU A 409 3.46 -23.63 -4.51
N LEU A 410 3.92 -23.49 -5.75
CA LEU A 410 3.77 -24.53 -6.76
C LEU A 410 4.55 -25.82 -6.43
N GLU A 411 5.71 -25.71 -5.79
CA GLU A 411 6.46 -26.87 -5.31
C GLU A 411 5.69 -27.64 -4.22
N LYS A 412 5.01 -26.90 -3.32
CA LYS A 412 4.16 -27.48 -2.25
C LYS A 412 2.81 -27.99 -2.76
N HIS A 413 2.23 -27.27 -3.71
CA HIS A 413 0.87 -27.46 -4.24
C HIS A 413 0.86 -27.40 -5.77
N PRO A 414 1.38 -28.43 -6.48
CA PRO A 414 1.45 -28.45 -7.95
C PRO A 414 0.10 -28.28 -8.65
N GLU A 415 -0.99 -28.66 -7.99
CA GLU A 415 -2.36 -28.49 -8.48
C GLU A 415 -2.77 -27.04 -8.68
N ASP A 416 -2.18 -26.10 -7.95
CA ASP A 416 -2.44 -24.66 -8.09
C ASP A 416 -1.93 -24.10 -9.43
N GLY A 417 -0.97 -24.77 -10.08
CA GLY A 417 -0.49 -24.42 -11.42
C GLY A 417 -1.54 -24.62 -12.54
N ALA A 418 -2.64 -25.31 -12.26
CA ALA A 418 -3.77 -25.40 -13.18
C ALA A 418 -4.54 -24.08 -13.30
N ARG A 419 -4.50 -23.21 -12.28
CA ARG A 419 -5.18 -21.91 -12.24
C ARG A 419 -4.30 -20.80 -12.77
N HIS A 420 -4.92 -19.83 -13.43
CA HIS A 420 -4.23 -18.60 -13.77
C HIS A 420 -3.81 -17.86 -12.49
N THR A 421 -2.60 -17.31 -12.47
CA THR A 421 -2.07 -16.59 -11.32
C THR A 421 -1.67 -15.17 -11.70
N VAL A 422 -2.13 -14.20 -10.93
CA VAL A 422 -1.76 -12.78 -11.05
C VAL A 422 -0.73 -12.45 -9.98
N ILE A 423 0.43 -11.95 -10.40
CA ILE A 423 1.50 -11.46 -9.53
C ILE A 423 1.40 -9.94 -9.49
N ALA A 424 1.20 -9.37 -8.30
CA ALA A 424 1.15 -7.93 -8.13
C ALA A 424 2.58 -7.35 -8.19
N SER A 425 2.84 -6.52 -9.21
CA SER A 425 4.10 -5.79 -9.38
C SER A 425 3.96 -4.40 -8.80
N THR A 426 4.64 -4.17 -7.67
CA THR A 426 4.34 -3.05 -6.77
C THR A 426 5.25 -1.85 -6.94
N ALA A 427 6.35 -1.95 -7.68
CA ALA A 427 7.27 -0.85 -7.94
C ALA A 427 7.98 -1.02 -9.29
N HIS A 428 8.37 0.10 -9.88
CA HIS A 428 9.22 0.09 -11.06
C HIS A 428 10.65 -0.34 -10.67
N PRO A 429 11.33 -1.23 -11.42
CA PRO A 429 12.67 -1.73 -11.09
C PRO A 429 13.70 -0.60 -10.89
N PHE A 430 13.58 0.51 -11.60
CA PHE A 430 14.48 1.66 -11.53
C PHE A 430 14.44 2.42 -10.19
N LYS A 431 13.56 2.07 -9.27
CA LYS A 431 13.61 2.57 -7.89
C LYS A 431 14.67 1.86 -7.04
N PHE A 432 15.20 0.75 -7.52
CA PHE A 432 16.15 -0.11 -6.81
C PHE A 432 17.38 -0.44 -7.69
N PRO A 433 18.13 0.58 -8.16
CA PRO A 433 19.18 0.37 -9.15
C PRO A 433 20.27 -0.59 -8.68
N THR A 434 20.75 -0.49 -7.45
CA THR A 434 21.83 -1.34 -6.94
C THR A 434 21.47 -2.83 -6.94
N PRO A 435 20.35 -3.28 -6.33
CA PRO A 435 19.93 -4.67 -6.39
C PRO A 435 19.72 -5.20 -7.80
N ILE A 436 19.21 -4.39 -8.72
CA ILE A 436 19.01 -4.79 -10.12
C ILE A 436 20.35 -4.97 -10.83
N CYS A 437 21.30 -4.02 -10.65
CA CYS A 437 22.65 -4.17 -11.21
C CYS A 437 23.31 -5.45 -10.71
N GLU A 438 23.27 -5.69 -9.40
CA GLU A 438 23.87 -6.89 -8.78
C GLU A 438 23.22 -8.19 -9.30
N ALA A 439 21.88 -8.21 -9.44
CA ALA A 439 21.16 -9.38 -9.92
C ALA A 439 21.45 -9.71 -11.40
N LEU A 440 21.68 -8.69 -12.23
CA LEU A 440 21.86 -8.84 -13.69
C LEU A 440 23.35 -8.80 -14.10
N ASP A 441 24.29 -8.82 -13.15
CA ASP A 441 25.74 -8.68 -13.40
C ASP A 441 26.08 -7.39 -14.18
N ILE A 442 25.34 -6.30 -13.92
CA ILE A 442 25.55 -4.96 -14.48
C ILE A 442 26.44 -4.18 -13.53
N LYS A 443 27.36 -3.38 -14.10
CA LYS A 443 28.22 -2.51 -13.28
C LYS A 443 27.37 -1.52 -12.48
N VAL A 444 27.51 -1.51 -11.15
CA VAL A 444 26.96 -0.46 -10.29
C VAL A 444 27.71 0.84 -10.55
N GLY A 445 26.97 1.92 -10.84
CA GLY A 445 27.53 3.25 -11.08
C GLY A 445 27.99 3.94 -9.80
N GLU A 446 28.74 5.03 -9.92
CA GLU A 446 29.13 5.87 -8.80
C GLU A 446 27.92 6.66 -8.22
N THR A 447 26.90 6.86 -9.04
CA THR A 447 25.62 7.48 -8.64
C THR A 447 24.46 6.52 -8.97
N PRO A 448 23.30 6.70 -8.31
CA PRO A 448 22.10 5.94 -8.68
C PRO A 448 21.73 6.11 -10.16
N TYR A 449 21.89 7.29 -10.71
CA TYR A 449 21.55 7.61 -12.10
C TYR A 449 22.47 6.90 -13.10
N GLU A 450 23.78 6.82 -12.84
CA GLU A 450 24.69 6.03 -13.66
C GLU A 450 24.31 4.54 -13.64
N SER A 451 23.89 4.02 -12.49
CA SER A 451 23.36 2.65 -12.40
C SER A 451 22.11 2.48 -13.27
N LEU A 452 21.20 3.46 -13.28
CA LEU A 452 19.99 3.43 -14.12
C LEU A 452 20.30 3.50 -15.60
N ASP A 453 21.27 4.32 -16.02
CA ASP A 453 21.75 4.35 -17.39
C ASP A 453 22.33 3.00 -17.81
N ASN A 454 23.12 2.37 -16.94
CA ASN A 454 23.69 1.04 -17.19
C ASN A 454 22.58 -0.04 -17.33
N ILE A 455 21.56 -0.01 -16.44
CA ILE A 455 20.42 -0.92 -16.52
C ILE A 455 19.67 -0.71 -17.85
N SER A 456 19.36 0.55 -18.19
CA SER A 456 18.65 0.88 -19.42
C SER A 456 19.41 0.43 -20.66
N ALA A 457 20.73 0.63 -20.70
CA ALA A 457 21.59 0.22 -21.82
C ALA A 457 21.62 -1.33 -22.02
N VAL A 458 21.57 -2.11 -20.96
CA VAL A 458 21.62 -3.58 -21.01
C VAL A 458 20.25 -4.17 -21.27
N THR A 459 19.21 -3.66 -20.58
CA THR A 459 17.88 -4.28 -20.59
C THR A 459 16.96 -3.72 -21.67
N GLY A 460 17.26 -2.53 -22.22
CA GLY A 460 16.36 -1.82 -23.13
C GLY A 460 15.14 -1.18 -22.43
N VAL A 461 15.00 -1.31 -21.10
CA VAL A 461 13.93 -0.66 -20.34
C VAL A 461 14.16 0.85 -20.34
N ALA A 462 13.15 1.61 -20.80
CA ALA A 462 13.26 3.06 -20.86
C ALA A 462 13.37 3.68 -19.47
N PHE A 463 14.25 4.68 -19.36
CA PHE A 463 14.37 5.46 -18.13
C PHE A 463 13.08 6.27 -17.90
N PRO A 464 12.38 6.10 -16.77
CA PRO A 464 11.16 6.82 -16.51
C PRO A 464 11.39 8.32 -16.40
N LYS A 465 10.65 9.12 -17.18
CA LYS A 465 10.79 10.58 -17.23
C LYS A 465 10.70 11.24 -15.84
N GLN A 466 9.87 10.69 -14.96
CA GLN A 466 9.68 11.21 -13.61
C GLN A 466 10.94 11.05 -12.75
N LEU A 467 11.69 9.96 -12.93
CA LEU A 467 12.97 9.74 -12.24
C LEU A 467 14.10 10.54 -12.90
N GLU A 468 14.12 10.63 -14.23
CA GLU A 468 15.07 11.46 -14.97
C GLU A 468 14.98 12.92 -14.56
N ALA A 469 13.76 13.46 -14.43
CA ALA A 469 13.52 14.84 -14.02
C ALA A 469 14.05 15.18 -12.62
N LEU A 470 14.23 14.19 -11.73
CA LEU A 470 14.80 14.44 -10.40
C LEU A 470 16.26 14.92 -10.45
N GLN A 471 17.03 14.55 -11.48
CA GLN A 471 18.43 14.97 -11.57
C GLN A 471 18.59 16.48 -11.51
N SER A 472 17.70 17.22 -12.19
CA SER A 472 17.76 18.70 -12.27
C SER A 472 17.08 19.43 -11.12
N LYS A 473 16.30 18.74 -10.28
CA LYS A 473 15.58 19.38 -9.17
C LYS A 473 16.50 19.67 -8.00
N PRO A 474 16.35 20.86 -7.35
CA PRO A 474 17.12 21.20 -6.15
C PRO A 474 16.68 20.37 -4.93
N LEU A 475 17.62 20.14 -4.03
CA LEU A 475 17.31 19.62 -2.69
C LEU A 475 16.59 20.73 -1.89
N ARG A 476 15.38 20.43 -1.39
CA ARG A 476 14.58 21.35 -0.56
C ARG A 476 14.58 20.95 0.91
N PHE A 477 14.54 19.66 1.19
CA PHE A 477 14.35 19.11 2.53
C PHE A 477 15.57 18.26 2.94
N THR A 478 16.48 18.89 3.68
CA THR A 478 17.73 18.26 4.14
C THR A 478 17.80 18.13 5.66
N LYS A 479 16.73 18.56 6.38
CA LYS A 479 16.71 18.56 7.84
C LYS A 479 16.60 17.13 8.36
N ALA A 480 17.47 16.79 9.31
CA ALA A 480 17.39 15.60 10.12
C ALA A 480 17.27 15.98 11.60
N ILE A 481 16.45 15.25 12.35
CA ILE A 481 16.20 15.50 13.78
C ILE A 481 16.26 14.19 14.57
N ASP A 482 16.46 14.31 15.87
CA ASP A 482 16.25 13.19 16.78
C ASP A 482 14.74 12.90 16.93
N LYS A 483 14.39 11.64 17.07
CA LYS A 483 12.97 11.19 17.13
C LYS A 483 12.16 11.85 18.24
N GLU A 484 12.81 12.27 19.32
CA GLU A 484 12.20 12.97 20.44
C GLU A 484 11.69 14.37 20.05
N ASN A 485 12.24 14.95 18.99
CA ASN A 485 11.90 16.29 18.51
C ASN A 485 10.77 16.31 17.47
N MET A 486 10.21 15.15 17.09
CA MET A 486 9.15 15.06 16.07
C MET A 486 7.91 15.88 16.43
N LYS A 487 7.50 15.92 17.71
CA LYS A 487 6.36 16.75 18.14
C LYS A 487 6.61 18.22 17.88
N GLN A 488 7.80 18.71 18.25
CA GLN A 488 8.16 20.12 18.05
C GLN A 488 8.19 20.47 16.56
N GLU A 489 8.73 19.58 15.72
CA GLU A 489 8.75 19.77 14.26
C GLU A 489 7.36 19.93 13.67
N ILE A 490 6.38 19.11 14.14
CA ILE A 490 4.97 19.22 13.73
C ILE A 490 4.37 20.57 14.15
N LEU A 491 4.61 21.00 15.41
CA LEU A 491 4.09 22.27 15.92
C LEU A 491 4.73 23.48 15.20
N ASP A 492 6.02 23.39 14.88
CA ASP A 492 6.71 24.42 14.10
C ASP A 492 6.12 24.52 12.69
N PHE A 493 5.88 23.40 12.04
CA PHE A 493 5.22 23.39 10.72
C PHE A 493 3.79 23.94 10.79
N VAL A 494 2.99 23.56 11.79
CA VAL A 494 1.65 24.13 12.03
C VAL A 494 1.72 25.66 12.11
N ASN A 495 2.70 26.21 12.82
CA ASN A 495 2.87 27.65 12.96
C ASN A 495 3.18 28.40 11.64
N THR A 496 3.62 27.69 10.59
CA THR A 496 3.91 28.33 9.29
C THR A 496 2.65 28.68 8.50
N PHE A 497 1.54 27.99 8.72
CA PHE A 497 0.30 28.14 7.95
C PHE A 497 -0.96 28.42 8.81
N SER A 498 -0.91 28.17 10.13
CA SER A 498 -1.99 28.54 11.04
C SER A 498 -2.00 30.05 11.34
N LYS A 499 -3.20 30.62 11.47
CA LYS A 499 -3.40 32.04 11.80
C LYS A 499 -3.42 32.27 13.30
#